data_98cb61b64d2aad4aa0d6759f134ff0ce
#
_entry.id   98cb61b64d2aad4aa0d6759f134ff0ce
#
_cell.length_a   1.000
_cell.length_b   1.000
_cell.length_c   1.000
_cell.angle_alpha   90.00
_cell.angle_beta   90.00
_cell.angle_gamma   90.00
#
_symmetry.space_group_name_H-M   'P 1'
#
loop_
_entity.id
_entity.type
_entity.pdbx_description
1 polymer ?
#
loop_
_entity_poly.entity_id
_entity_poly.type
_entity_poly.pdbx_seq_one_letter_code
_entity_poly.pdbx_strand_id
1 'polypeptide(L)'
;YLDSDRPEAEIMAEGNPLNEELKQEILSIDGVTDILVERQSVHAEFYTESDSDGAQCDMLTEENWARVEEVLTEGTMPTNDHSILMAKDMPEFYESIYVGAEIALTFGDVSLPVTVAGFYDVAALPIANGSVGLNSPRLYATETLFRELLPEVENFDYAWSIISDPEKSQTVEAGLQNIAAGNANLSLDTMAGKAEYFEQMDAIGFGSFQILSWLIFLFGVMNLINTTLSNQMARKQENSVLRSIGLTQK
;
A
#
# COMPACT_ATOMS: atom_id res chain seq x y z
N TYR A 1 -19.31 3.99 0.62
CA TYR A 1 -19.12 5.34 0.08
C TYR A 1 -17.94 5.25 -0.88
N LEU A 2 -18.22 4.98 -2.16
CA LEU A 2 -17.25 5.16 -3.23
C LEU A 2 -17.23 6.64 -3.51
N ASP A 3 -16.14 7.29 -3.13
CA ASP A 3 -15.89 8.70 -3.46
C ASP A 3 -15.80 8.79 -4.98
N SER A 4 -16.58 9.70 -5.60
CA SER A 4 -16.66 9.86 -7.04
C SER A 4 -15.33 10.27 -7.69
N ASP A 5 -14.34 10.60 -6.87
CA ASP A 5 -13.04 11.10 -7.29
C ASP A 5 -11.93 10.04 -7.19
N ARG A 6 -12.28 8.78 -6.94
CA ARG A 6 -11.30 7.69 -6.93
C ARG A 6 -11.06 7.17 -8.35
N PRO A 7 -9.80 7.00 -8.75
CA PRO A 7 -9.47 6.40 -10.03
C PRO A 7 -9.99 4.97 -10.12
N GLU A 8 -10.55 4.60 -11.24
CA GLU A 8 -11.06 3.26 -11.53
C GLU A 8 -9.94 2.23 -11.69
N ALA A 9 -8.84 2.66 -12.29
CA ALA A 9 -7.71 1.80 -12.57
C ALA A 9 -6.40 2.58 -12.61
N GLU A 10 -5.31 1.86 -12.44
CA GLU A 10 -3.95 2.34 -12.63
C GLU A 10 -3.26 1.51 -13.70
N ILE A 11 -2.62 2.17 -14.64
CA ILE A 11 -1.77 1.56 -15.66
C ILE A 11 -0.33 1.94 -15.39
N MET A 12 0.53 0.94 -15.31
CA MET A 12 1.97 1.10 -15.16
C MET A 12 2.69 0.47 -16.35
N ALA A 13 3.81 1.07 -16.76
CA ALA A 13 4.67 0.52 -17.80
C ALA A 13 6.05 0.22 -17.23
N GLU A 14 6.55 -0.99 -17.48
CA GLU A 14 7.93 -1.36 -17.16
C GLU A 14 8.83 -1.13 -18.38
N GLY A 15 9.89 -0.34 -18.20
CA GLY A 15 10.97 -0.19 -19.18
C GLY A 15 10.62 0.54 -20.49
N ASN A 16 9.40 1.06 -20.61
CA ASN A 16 8.99 1.88 -21.75
C ASN A 16 7.94 2.90 -21.24
N PRO A 17 8.21 4.20 -21.34
CA PRO A 17 7.30 5.20 -20.80
C PRO A 17 5.94 5.11 -21.49
N LEU A 18 4.89 5.33 -20.71
CA LEU A 18 3.56 5.59 -21.23
C LEU A 18 3.63 6.79 -22.17
N ASN A 19 3.11 6.65 -23.38
CA ASN A 19 3.26 7.67 -24.42
C ASN A 19 1.91 8.31 -24.76
N GLU A 20 1.97 9.42 -25.49
CA GLU A 20 0.78 10.18 -25.85
C GLU A 20 -0.21 9.39 -26.73
N GLU A 21 0.28 8.46 -27.55
CA GLU A 21 -0.58 7.61 -28.38
C GLU A 21 -1.45 6.69 -27.50
N LEU A 22 -0.83 6.06 -26.50
CA LEU A 22 -1.54 5.24 -25.52
C LEU A 22 -2.52 6.08 -24.69
N LYS A 23 -2.14 7.30 -24.33
CA LYS A 23 -3.01 8.25 -23.59
C LYS A 23 -4.28 8.55 -24.40
N GLN A 24 -4.13 8.82 -25.68
CA GLN A 24 -5.27 9.07 -26.57
C GLN A 24 -6.12 7.82 -26.77
N GLU A 25 -5.52 6.66 -26.86
CA GLU A 25 -6.24 5.39 -26.95
C GLU A 25 -7.11 5.17 -25.71
N ILE A 26 -6.55 5.36 -24.51
CA ILE A 26 -7.29 5.24 -23.24
C ILE A 26 -8.41 6.27 -23.15
N LEU A 27 -8.14 7.54 -23.47
CA LEU A 27 -9.16 8.58 -23.48
C LEU A 27 -10.30 8.34 -24.49
N SER A 28 -10.06 7.51 -25.49
CA SER A 28 -11.10 7.10 -26.46
C SER A 28 -12.08 6.06 -25.94
N ILE A 29 -11.79 5.41 -24.80
CA ILE A 29 -12.68 4.45 -24.17
C ILE A 29 -13.92 5.18 -23.63
N ASP A 30 -15.11 4.72 -24.00
CA ASP A 30 -16.36 5.31 -23.51
C ASP A 30 -16.48 5.14 -22.00
N GLY A 31 -16.55 6.25 -21.31
CA GLY A 31 -16.61 6.33 -19.84
C GLY A 31 -15.32 6.82 -19.19
N VAL A 32 -14.18 6.86 -19.87
CA VAL A 32 -12.99 7.53 -19.35
C VAL A 32 -13.19 9.03 -19.41
N THR A 33 -13.01 9.70 -18.30
CA THR A 33 -13.20 11.16 -18.17
C THR A 33 -11.90 11.92 -18.05
N ASP A 34 -10.88 11.33 -17.41
CA ASP A 34 -9.56 11.93 -17.25
C ASP A 34 -8.48 10.89 -17.02
N ILE A 35 -7.23 11.29 -17.21
CA ILE A 35 -6.03 10.51 -16.90
C ILE A 35 -5.13 11.36 -16.04
N LEU A 36 -4.89 10.92 -14.82
CA LEU A 36 -3.98 11.59 -13.91
C LEU A 36 -2.61 10.91 -13.98
N VAL A 37 -1.59 11.67 -14.34
CA VAL A 37 -0.20 11.21 -14.28
C VAL A 37 0.26 11.38 -12.84
N GLU A 38 0.25 10.30 -12.06
CA GLU A 38 0.50 10.39 -10.62
C GLU A 38 1.85 9.84 -10.18
N ARG A 39 2.45 8.94 -10.96
CA ARG A 39 3.66 8.29 -10.50
C ARG A 39 4.77 8.25 -11.52
N GLN A 40 5.77 9.01 -11.21
CA GLN A 40 7.16 8.67 -11.48
C GLN A 40 7.75 8.49 -10.09
N SER A 41 7.80 7.27 -9.58
CA SER A 41 8.26 7.04 -8.22
C SER A 41 9.46 6.13 -8.18
N VAL A 42 10.38 6.44 -7.28
CA VAL A 42 11.53 5.60 -6.95
C VAL A 42 11.59 5.39 -5.45
N HIS A 43 12.17 4.28 -5.04
CA HIS A 43 12.46 4.07 -3.63
C HIS A 43 13.84 4.67 -3.34
N ALA A 44 13.86 5.80 -2.63
CA ALA A 44 15.05 6.49 -2.19
C ALA A 44 15.24 6.30 -0.68
N GLU A 45 16.44 6.53 -0.19
CA GLU A 45 16.74 6.58 1.24
C GLU A 45 16.97 8.03 1.64
N PHE A 46 16.45 8.46 2.78
CA PHE A 46 16.80 9.75 3.35
C PHE A 46 17.61 9.57 4.63
N TYR A 47 18.50 10.51 4.83
CA TYR A 47 19.39 10.56 5.99
C TYR A 47 19.31 11.93 6.64
N THR A 48 19.08 11.94 7.95
CA THR A 48 19.19 13.12 8.80
C THR A 48 20.40 12.97 9.73
N GLU A 49 20.61 13.90 10.64
CA GLU A 49 21.69 13.76 11.65
C GLU A 49 21.47 12.57 12.61
N SER A 50 20.21 12.17 12.86
CA SER A 50 19.87 11.17 13.85
C SER A 50 19.17 9.94 13.27
N ASP A 51 18.57 10.05 12.08
CA ASP A 51 17.67 9.06 11.53
C ASP A 51 17.96 8.74 10.07
N SER A 52 17.56 7.56 9.64
CA SER A 52 17.56 7.17 8.23
C SER A 52 16.43 6.19 7.96
N ASP A 53 15.76 6.32 6.82
CA ASP A 53 14.73 5.36 6.39
C ASP A 53 14.59 5.39 4.86
N GLY A 54 13.94 4.35 4.33
CA GLY A 54 13.54 4.28 2.93
C GLY A 54 12.24 5.05 2.69
N ALA A 55 12.22 5.87 1.64
CA ALA A 55 11.07 6.67 1.28
C ALA A 55 10.66 6.42 -0.18
N GLN A 56 9.36 6.37 -0.43
CA GLN A 56 8.83 6.46 -1.78
C GLN A 56 8.93 7.92 -2.22
N CYS A 57 9.78 8.17 -3.21
CA CYS A 57 9.98 9.48 -3.80
C CYS A 57 9.19 9.58 -5.09
N ASP A 58 8.19 10.43 -5.12
CA ASP A 58 7.33 10.68 -6.28
C ASP A 58 7.81 11.96 -6.98
N MET A 59 7.70 12.00 -8.32
CA MET A 59 8.11 13.19 -9.07
C MET A 59 7.00 14.25 -9.03
N LEU A 60 7.38 15.48 -8.73
CA LEU A 60 6.51 16.64 -8.84
C LEU A 60 6.57 17.16 -10.29
N THR A 61 5.46 17.06 -11.00
CA THR A 61 5.31 17.45 -12.40
C THR A 61 4.40 18.68 -12.53
N GLU A 62 4.41 19.32 -13.70
CA GLU A 62 3.45 20.41 -13.97
C GLU A 62 1.99 19.95 -13.83
N GLU A 63 1.71 18.69 -14.18
CA GLU A 63 0.36 18.13 -14.17
C GLU A 63 -0.17 17.87 -12.74
N ASN A 64 0.72 17.45 -11.80
CA ASN A 64 0.30 17.18 -10.42
C ASN A 64 0.55 18.34 -9.45
N TRP A 65 1.23 19.40 -9.90
CA TRP A 65 1.62 20.55 -9.08
C TRP A 65 0.44 21.18 -8.33
N ALA A 66 -0.59 21.57 -9.06
CA ALA A 66 -1.74 22.27 -8.49
C ALA A 66 -2.45 21.41 -7.42
N ARG A 67 -2.57 20.10 -7.66
CA ARG A 67 -3.21 19.18 -6.71
C ARG A 67 -2.39 18.96 -5.45
N VAL A 68 -1.07 18.87 -5.59
CA VAL A 68 -0.19 18.76 -4.42
C VAL A 68 -0.21 20.06 -3.62
N GLU A 69 -0.27 21.22 -4.29
CA GLU A 69 -0.41 22.52 -3.63
C GLU A 69 -1.72 22.66 -2.84
N GLU A 70 -2.84 22.15 -3.35
CA GLU A 70 -4.13 22.16 -2.65
C GLU A 70 -4.13 21.38 -1.33
N VAL A 71 -3.29 20.35 -1.22
CA VAL A 71 -3.19 19.52 -0.02
C VAL A 71 -1.97 19.84 0.86
N LEU A 72 -1.28 20.94 0.56
CA LEU A 72 -0.18 21.44 1.37
C LEU A 72 -0.70 21.85 2.76
N THR A 73 -0.06 21.35 3.82
CA THR A 73 -0.47 21.59 5.21
C THR A 73 0.43 22.57 5.93
N GLU A 74 1.72 22.59 5.56
CA GLU A 74 2.73 23.45 6.18
C GLU A 74 3.85 23.75 5.18
N GLY A 75 4.47 24.92 5.27
CA GLY A 75 5.57 25.33 4.39
C GLY A 75 5.10 25.88 3.05
N THR A 76 5.84 25.65 2.00
CA THR A 76 5.58 26.13 0.63
C THR A 76 5.91 25.03 -0.38
N MET A 77 5.36 25.18 -1.59
CA MET A 77 5.81 24.37 -2.73
C MET A 77 7.33 24.58 -2.99
N PRO A 78 8.02 23.59 -3.55
CA PRO A 78 9.45 23.69 -3.87
C PRO A 78 9.75 24.96 -4.69
N THR A 79 10.68 25.76 -4.20
CA THR A 79 11.10 27.00 -4.87
C THR A 79 12.43 26.90 -5.57
N ASN A 80 13.14 25.80 -5.34
CA ASN A 80 14.40 25.45 -5.99
C ASN A 80 14.48 23.95 -6.26
N ASP A 81 15.41 23.56 -7.10
CA ASP A 81 15.54 22.18 -7.60
C ASP A 81 15.85 21.15 -6.51
N HIS A 82 16.52 21.55 -5.44
CA HIS A 82 16.88 20.70 -4.30
C HIS A 82 15.93 20.86 -3.11
N SER A 83 14.67 21.18 -3.36
CA SER A 83 13.64 21.21 -2.36
C SER A 83 12.66 20.06 -2.55
N ILE A 84 12.20 19.50 -1.44
CA ILE A 84 11.24 18.39 -1.41
C ILE A 84 10.02 18.70 -0.55
N LEU A 85 8.91 18.02 -0.82
CA LEU A 85 7.79 17.96 0.09
C LEU A 85 7.76 16.58 0.74
N MET A 86 7.39 16.53 2.02
CA MET A 86 7.23 15.27 2.75
C MET A 86 5.80 15.11 3.27
N ALA A 87 5.39 13.87 3.54
CA ALA A 87 4.11 13.60 4.15
C ALA A 87 3.99 14.29 5.53
N LYS A 88 2.80 14.80 5.86
CA LYS A 88 2.55 15.62 7.07
C LYS A 88 2.81 14.89 8.40
N ASP A 89 2.81 13.57 8.39
CA ASP A 89 3.04 12.72 9.55
C ASP A 89 4.52 12.42 9.81
N MET A 90 5.42 12.80 8.89
CA MET A 90 6.85 12.57 9.02
C MET A 90 7.47 13.17 10.30
N PRO A 91 7.12 14.39 10.73
CA PRO A 91 7.66 14.93 11.98
C PRO A 91 7.24 14.17 13.26
N GLU A 92 6.16 13.37 13.18
CA GLU A 92 5.72 12.53 14.32
C GLU A 92 6.66 11.33 14.54
N PHE A 93 7.32 10.86 13.47
CA PHE A 93 8.24 9.73 13.50
C PHE A 93 9.71 10.16 13.59
N TYR A 94 10.04 11.34 13.04
CA TYR A 94 11.41 11.84 12.93
C TYR A 94 11.50 13.29 13.41
N GLU A 95 11.96 13.51 14.63
CA GLU A 95 12.05 14.86 15.25
C GLU A 95 12.98 15.81 14.48
N SER A 96 13.91 15.26 13.69
CA SER A 96 14.87 16.02 12.86
C SER A 96 14.25 16.53 11.55
N ILE A 97 13.00 16.13 11.22
CA ILE A 97 12.30 16.54 10.00
C ILE A 97 11.32 17.67 10.33
N TYR A 98 11.61 18.86 9.80
CA TYR A 98 10.79 20.07 9.93
C TYR A 98 10.96 20.94 8.67
N VAL A 99 10.09 21.92 8.45
CA VAL A 99 10.20 22.84 7.31
C VAL A 99 11.52 23.62 7.40
N GLY A 100 12.35 23.50 6.38
CA GLY A 100 13.69 24.06 6.31
C GLY A 100 14.81 23.11 6.77
N ALA A 101 14.46 21.88 7.20
CA ALA A 101 15.48 20.88 7.54
C ALA A 101 16.28 20.50 6.29
N GLU A 102 17.61 20.40 6.45
CA GLU A 102 18.50 19.85 5.44
C GLU A 102 18.70 18.36 5.70
N ILE A 103 18.42 17.53 4.70
CA ILE A 103 18.59 16.08 4.75
C ILE A 103 19.35 15.61 3.51
N ALA A 104 19.94 14.42 3.56
CA ALA A 104 20.50 13.80 2.38
C ALA A 104 19.48 12.83 1.78
N LEU A 105 19.19 12.96 0.50
CA LEU A 105 18.38 12.03 -0.28
C LEU A 105 19.30 11.20 -1.15
N THR A 106 19.19 9.86 -1.03
CA THR A 106 20.11 8.92 -1.64
C THR A 106 19.37 7.91 -2.51
N PHE A 107 19.87 7.67 -3.70
CA PHE A 107 19.45 6.59 -4.57
C PHE A 107 20.68 5.88 -5.14
N GLY A 108 20.86 4.60 -4.83
CA GLY A 108 22.06 3.86 -5.18
C GLY A 108 23.31 4.52 -4.64
N ASP A 109 24.22 4.90 -5.53
CA ASP A 109 25.49 5.56 -5.18
C ASP A 109 25.39 7.11 -5.19
N VAL A 110 24.24 7.66 -5.59
CA VAL A 110 24.02 9.11 -5.66
C VAL A 110 23.37 9.61 -4.39
N SER A 111 23.98 10.59 -3.74
CA SER A 111 23.45 11.23 -2.53
C SER A 111 23.50 12.74 -2.70
N LEU A 112 22.36 13.39 -2.55
CA LEU A 112 22.20 14.84 -2.75
C LEU A 112 21.61 15.49 -1.49
N PRO A 113 22.15 16.65 -1.09
CA PRO A 113 21.56 17.44 -0.02
C PRO A 113 20.28 18.10 -0.54
N VAL A 114 19.19 17.97 0.24
CA VAL A 114 17.89 18.56 -0.09
C VAL A 114 17.30 19.25 1.13
N THR A 115 16.43 20.23 0.86
CA THR A 115 15.73 20.99 1.92
C THR A 115 14.26 20.61 1.94
N VAL A 116 13.70 20.35 3.09
CA VAL A 116 12.26 20.13 3.27
C VAL A 116 11.54 21.47 3.11
N ALA A 117 10.83 21.66 2.00
CA ALA A 117 10.09 22.89 1.68
C ALA A 117 8.75 22.96 2.38
N GLY A 118 8.11 21.81 2.59
CA GLY A 118 6.80 21.75 3.22
C GLY A 118 6.30 20.33 3.43
N PHE A 119 5.12 20.25 4.02
CA PHE A 119 4.41 19.01 4.31
C PHE A 119 3.05 18.99 3.61
N TYR A 120 2.65 17.84 3.13
CA TYR A 120 1.37 17.64 2.45
C TYR A 120 0.57 16.48 3.03
N ASP A 121 -0.75 16.55 2.89
CA ASP A 121 -1.66 15.49 3.33
C ASP A 121 -1.81 14.40 2.28
N VAL A 122 -1.09 13.30 2.47
CA VAL A 122 -1.17 12.13 1.58
C VAL A 122 -2.60 11.59 1.47
N ALA A 123 -3.37 11.63 2.55
CA ALA A 123 -4.72 11.07 2.57
C ALA A 123 -5.74 11.93 1.81
N ALA A 124 -5.43 13.22 1.60
CA ALA A 124 -6.28 14.13 0.85
C ALA A 124 -5.99 14.12 -0.66
N LEU A 125 -4.85 13.54 -1.09
CA LEU A 125 -4.60 13.33 -2.51
C LEU A 125 -5.55 12.25 -3.04
N PRO A 126 -6.19 12.43 -4.20
CA PRO A 126 -6.91 11.37 -4.89
C PRO A 126 -5.88 10.35 -5.41
N ILE A 127 -5.41 9.49 -4.54
CA ILE A 127 -4.43 8.47 -4.90
C ILE A 127 -5.17 7.29 -5.50
N ALA A 128 -4.79 6.94 -6.71
CA ALA A 128 -5.27 5.78 -7.44
C ALA A 128 -5.15 4.47 -6.68
N ASN A 129 -4.22 4.36 -5.83
CA ASN A 129 -3.94 3.12 -5.13
C ASN A 129 -4.16 3.23 -3.63
N GLY A 130 -5.16 2.50 -3.16
CA GLY A 130 -5.32 2.16 -1.76
C GLY A 130 -4.15 1.39 -1.12
N SER A 131 -3.04 1.22 -1.83
CA SER A 131 -1.74 0.84 -1.30
C SER A 131 -0.96 2.07 -0.85
N VAL A 132 -1.59 2.93 -0.08
CA VAL A 132 -0.84 3.66 0.92
C VAL A 132 -0.36 2.57 1.87
N GLY A 133 0.82 2.06 1.65
CA GLY A 133 1.55 1.39 2.72
C GLY A 133 1.61 2.44 3.82
N LEU A 134 0.75 2.32 4.81
CA LEU A 134 0.60 3.25 5.93
C LEU A 134 1.90 3.46 6.72
N ASN A 135 2.99 2.82 6.30
CA ASN A 135 4.25 2.76 7.01
C ASN A 135 5.48 3.15 6.17
N SER A 136 5.33 3.59 4.93
CA SER A 136 6.49 4.03 4.15
C SER A 136 6.48 5.55 4.04
N PRO A 137 7.57 6.21 4.44
CA PRO A 137 7.76 7.64 4.20
C PRO A 137 7.51 7.97 2.72
N ARG A 138 6.81 9.09 2.47
CA ARG A 138 6.54 9.57 1.11
C ARG A 138 7.01 10.99 0.96
N LEU A 139 7.60 11.27 -0.18
CA LEU A 139 8.06 12.60 -0.52
C LEU A 139 7.85 12.89 -2.01
N TYR A 140 7.72 14.17 -2.33
CA TYR A 140 7.77 14.69 -3.68
C TYR A 140 9.08 15.41 -3.93
N ALA A 141 9.75 15.08 -5.03
CA ALA A 141 10.93 15.75 -5.51
C ALA A 141 10.67 16.41 -6.86
N THR A 142 11.36 17.52 -7.14
CA THR A 142 11.29 18.17 -8.44
C THR A 142 11.83 17.26 -9.54
N GLU A 143 11.42 17.50 -10.79
CA GLU A 143 11.94 16.73 -11.93
C GLU A 143 13.47 16.86 -12.08
N THR A 144 14.02 18.04 -11.82
CA THR A 144 15.48 18.27 -11.85
C THR A 144 16.19 17.38 -10.84
N LEU A 145 15.70 17.34 -9.58
CA LEU A 145 16.26 16.50 -8.53
C LEU A 145 16.17 15.02 -8.89
N PHE A 146 15.05 14.58 -9.48
CA PHE A 146 14.87 13.21 -9.96
C PHE A 146 15.93 12.83 -11.00
N ARG A 147 16.18 13.71 -11.97
CA ARG A 147 17.19 13.49 -13.01
C ARG A 147 18.61 13.46 -12.48
N GLU A 148 18.88 14.22 -11.42
CA GLU A 148 20.17 14.20 -10.74
C GLU A 148 20.39 12.94 -9.90
N LEU A 149 19.32 12.44 -9.26
CA LEU A 149 19.34 11.17 -8.50
C LEU A 149 19.48 9.95 -9.42
N LEU A 150 18.98 10.05 -10.64
CA LEU A 150 18.87 8.96 -11.61
C LEU A 150 19.48 9.35 -12.96
N PRO A 151 20.77 9.71 -13.01
CA PRO A 151 21.38 10.27 -14.22
C PRO A 151 21.44 9.27 -15.38
N GLU A 152 21.36 7.97 -15.12
CA GLU A 152 21.41 6.91 -16.14
C GLU A 152 20.01 6.52 -16.66
N VAL A 153 18.95 7.02 -16.03
CA VAL A 153 17.56 6.71 -16.42
C VAL A 153 17.08 7.77 -17.40
N GLU A 154 17.00 7.40 -18.67
CA GLU A 154 16.46 8.27 -19.73
C GLU A 154 14.94 8.39 -19.64
N ASN A 155 14.28 7.30 -19.25
CA ASN A 155 12.83 7.22 -19.14
C ASN A 155 12.46 6.72 -17.74
N PHE A 156 11.63 7.48 -17.07
CA PHE A 156 11.05 7.07 -15.80
C PHE A 156 9.84 6.18 -16.06
N ASP A 157 9.62 5.19 -15.19
CA ASP A 157 8.38 4.42 -15.22
C ASP A 157 7.21 5.32 -14.81
N TYR A 158 6.16 5.34 -15.66
CA TYR A 158 4.97 6.15 -15.43
C TYR A 158 3.83 5.27 -14.98
N ALA A 159 3.12 5.71 -13.96
CA ALA A 159 1.82 5.18 -13.62
C ALA A 159 0.76 6.24 -13.94
N TRP A 160 -0.29 5.82 -14.58
CA TRP A 160 -1.45 6.64 -14.87
C TRP A 160 -2.65 6.14 -14.09
N SER A 161 -3.33 7.06 -13.43
CA SER A 161 -4.61 6.82 -12.78
C SER A 161 -5.73 7.21 -13.72
N ILE A 162 -6.61 6.27 -14.00
CA ILE A 162 -7.71 6.44 -14.92
C ILE A 162 -8.96 6.83 -14.13
N ILE A 163 -9.50 8.00 -14.42
CA ILE A 163 -10.78 8.46 -13.86
C ILE A 163 -11.88 8.16 -14.86
N SER A 164 -12.95 7.56 -14.39
CA SER A 164 -14.06 7.16 -15.23
C SER A 164 -15.41 7.50 -14.62
N ASP A 165 -16.44 7.50 -15.47
CA ASP A 165 -17.83 7.51 -15.03
C ASP A 165 -18.15 6.19 -14.31
N PRO A 166 -18.56 6.22 -13.04
CA PRO A 166 -18.87 5.01 -12.27
C PRO A 166 -19.96 4.13 -12.91
N GLU A 167 -20.87 4.71 -13.70
CA GLU A 167 -21.91 3.95 -14.41
C GLU A 167 -21.34 3.14 -15.58
N LYS A 168 -20.14 3.46 -16.06
CA LYS A 168 -19.46 2.82 -17.19
C LYS A 168 -18.22 2.01 -16.78
N SER A 169 -18.00 1.79 -15.50
CA SER A 169 -16.84 1.09 -14.94
C SER A 169 -16.51 -0.22 -15.68
N GLN A 170 -17.50 -1.07 -15.92
CA GLN A 170 -17.30 -2.34 -16.65
C GLN A 170 -16.82 -2.15 -18.10
N THR A 171 -17.30 -1.11 -18.79
CA THR A 171 -16.89 -0.80 -20.17
C THR A 171 -15.45 -0.31 -20.17
N VAL A 172 -15.11 0.55 -19.23
CA VAL A 172 -13.75 1.07 -19.06
C VAL A 172 -12.79 -0.05 -18.72
N GLU A 173 -13.13 -0.90 -17.75
CA GLU A 173 -12.29 -2.04 -17.36
C GLU A 173 -12.02 -2.99 -18.55
N ALA A 174 -13.06 -3.35 -19.31
CA ALA A 174 -12.90 -4.18 -20.49
C ALA A 174 -12.02 -3.54 -21.57
N GLY A 175 -12.14 -2.22 -21.78
CA GLY A 175 -11.30 -1.45 -22.69
C GLY A 175 -9.83 -1.46 -22.26
N LEU A 176 -9.58 -1.18 -20.98
CA LEU A 176 -8.24 -1.18 -20.39
C LEU A 176 -7.59 -2.57 -20.42
N GLN A 177 -8.35 -3.62 -20.13
CA GLN A 177 -7.87 -5.01 -20.24
C GLN A 177 -7.48 -5.37 -21.68
N ASN A 178 -8.22 -4.91 -22.67
CA ASN A 178 -7.86 -5.13 -24.08
C ASN A 178 -6.55 -4.43 -24.47
N ILE A 179 -6.34 -3.21 -24.00
CA ILE A 179 -5.10 -2.45 -24.23
C ILE A 179 -3.93 -3.16 -23.54
N ALA A 180 -4.09 -3.54 -22.28
CA ALA A 180 -3.05 -4.24 -21.52
C ALA A 180 -2.72 -5.62 -22.13
N ALA A 181 -3.73 -6.36 -22.60
CA ALA A 181 -3.52 -7.65 -23.26
C ALA A 181 -2.74 -7.53 -24.59
N GLY A 182 -2.86 -6.40 -25.27
CA GLY A 182 -2.10 -6.09 -26.48
C GLY A 182 -0.66 -5.63 -26.24
N ASN A 183 -0.30 -5.32 -24.99
CA ASN A 183 0.98 -4.71 -24.65
C ASN A 183 1.60 -5.37 -23.41
N ALA A 184 2.54 -6.28 -23.63
CA ALA A 184 3.14 -7.10 -22.57
C ALA A 184 3.91 -6.31 -21.49
N ASN A 185 4.23 -5.06 -21.75
CA ASN A 185 4.96 -4.20 -20.81
C ASN A 185 4.01 -3.33 -19.95
N LEU A 186 2.70 -3.45 -20.16
CA LEU A 186 1.71 -2.74 -19.35
C LEU A 186 1.20 -3.64 -18.23
N SER A 187 1.26 -3.12 -17.00
CA SER A 187 0.57 -3.68 -15.84
C SER A 187 -0.69 -2.88 -15.58
N LEU A 188 -1.82 -3.55 -15.53
CA LEU A 188 -3.12 -2.95 -15.24
C LEU A 188 -3.59 -3.41 -13.85
N ASP A 189 -3.88 -2.45 -13.00
CA ASP A 189 -4.43 -2.67 -11.67
C ASP A 189 -5.80 -2.00 -11.57
N THR A 190 -6.88 -2.78 -11.53
CA THR A 190 -8.25 -2.27 -11.48
C THR A 190 -8.82 -2.34 -10.08
N MET A 191 -9.77 -1.47 -9.75
CA MET A 191 -10.48 -1.53 -8.47
C MET A 191 -11.22 -2.85 -8.28
N ALA A 192 -11.80 -3.41 -9.35
CA ALA A 192 -12.44 -4.72 -9.30
C ALA A 192 -11.43 -5.85 -9.03
N GLY A 193 -10.28 -5.83 -9.70
CA GLY A 193 -9.19 -6.79 -9.47
C GLY A 193 -8.64 -6.72 -8.04
N LYS A 194 -8.50 -5.51 -7.50
CA LYS A 194 -8.11 -5.31 -6.09
C LYS A 194 -9.16 -5.85 -5.12
N ALA A 195 -10.44 -5.59 -5.36
CA ALA A 195 -11.53 -6.10 -4.54
C ALA A 195 -11.52 -7.64 -4.51
N GLU A 196 -11.38 -8.29 -5.67
CA GLU A 196 -11.27 -9.75 -5.77
C GLU A 196 -10.03 -10.28 -5.00
N TYR A 197 -8.89 -9.62 -5.14
CA TYR A 197 -7.67 -9.98 -4.40
C TYR A 197 -7.87 -9.89 -2.88
N PHE A 198 -8.49 -8.83 -2.39
CA PHE A 198 -8.78 -8.68 -0.96
C PHE A 198 -9.78 -9.73 -0.47
N GLU A 199 -10.84 -10.03 -1.23
CA GLU A 199 -11.77 -11.10 -0.89
C GLU A 199 -11.07 -12.47 -0.79
N GLN A 200 -10.15 -12.76 -1.71
CA GLN A 200 -9.35 -14.00 -1.67
C GLN A 200 -8.42 -14.04 -0.46
N MET A 201 -7.75 -12.92 -0.15
CA MET A 201 -6.86 -12.82 1.03
C MET A 201 -7.65 -12.97 2.34
N ASP A 202 -8.81 -12.35 2.44
CA ASP A 202 -9.70 -12.50 3.58
C ASP A 202 -10.19 -13.95 3.73
N ALA A 203 -10.58 -14.60 2.64
CA ALA A 203 -10.99 -16.00 2.65
C ALA A 203 -9.87 -16.94 3.12
N ILE A 204 -8.62 -16.71 2.69
CA ILE A 204 -7.45 -17.45 3.15
C ILE A 204 -7.16 -17.16 4.63
N GLY A 205 -7.23 -15.91 5.04
CA GLY A 205 -7.05 -15.49 6.44
C GLY A 205 -8.07 -16.16 7.36
N PHE A 206 -9.35 -16.01 7.08
CA PHE A 206 -10.43 -16.62 7.85
C PHE A 206 -10.37 -18.15 7.85
N GLY A 207 -10.02 -18.76 6.70
CA GLY A 207 -9.83 -20.21 6.60
C GLY A 207 -8.74 -20.71 7.54
N SER A 208 -7.64 -19.99 7.64
CA SER A 208 -6.52 -20.32 8.54
C SER A 208 -6.93 -20.25 10.02
N PHE A 209 -7.66 -19.20 10.41
CA PHE A 209 -8.20 -19.07 11.76
C PHE A 209 -9.22 -20.17 12.09
N GLN A 210 -10.04 -20.58 11.13
CA GLN A 210 -11.00 -21.65 11.31
C GLN A 210 -10.31 -22.99 11.57
N ILE A 211 -9.26 -23.34 10.83
CA ILE A 211 -8.44 -24.54 11.05
C ILE A 211 -7.82 -24.52 12.44
N LEU A 212 -7.22 -23.40 12.84
CA LEU A 212 -6.63 -23.24 14.17
C LEU A 212 -7.67 -23.42 15.29
N SER A 213 -8.86 -22.86 15.11
CA SER A 213 -9.97 -23.01 16.06
C SER A 213 -10.41 -24.45 16.21
N TRP A 214 -10.50 -25.21 15.13
CA TRP A 214 -10.81 -26.65 15.16
C TRP A 214 -9.71 -27.45 15.88
N LEU A 215 -8.44 -27.12 15.68
CA LEU A 215 -7.34 -27.77 16.39
C LEU A 215 -7.43 -27.52 17.90
N ILE A 216 -7.66 -26.27 18.32
CA ILE A 216 -7.81 -25.91 19.74
C ILE A 216 -9.02 -26.65 20.33
N PHE A 217 -10.15 -26.71 19.62
CA PHE A 217 -11.33 -27.47 20.05
C PHE A 217 -11.03 -28.94 20.24
N LEU A 218 -10.35 -29.60 19.30
CA LEU A 218 -9.95 -31.01 19.39
C LEU A 218 -9.04 -31.26 20.59
N PHE A 219 -8.04 -30.41 20.83
CA PHE A 219 -7.20 -30.51 22.01
C PHE A 219 -8.00 -30.34 23.32
N GLY A 220 -8.97 -29.42 23.34
CA GLY A 220 -9.89 -29.25 24.47
C GLY A 220 -10.71 -30.49 24.76
N VAL A 221 -11.28 -31.10 23.71
CA VAL A 221 -12.05 -32.36 23.83
C VAL A 221 -11.17 -33.51 24.31
N MET A 222 -9.98 -33.68 23.75
CA MET A 222 -9.03 -34.70 24.19
C MET A 222 -8.65 -34.53 25.67
N ASN A 223 -8.39 -33.33 26.12
CA ASN A 223 -8.06 -33.03 27.51
C ASN A 223 -9.26 -33.36 28.43
N LEU A 224 -10.47 -33.03 28.02
CA LEU A 224 -11.71 -33.35 28.76
C LEU A 224 -11.88 -34.86 28.90
N ILE A 225 -11.71 -35.62 27.81
CA ILE A 225 -11.75 -37.11 27.82
C ILE A 225 -10.71 -37.68 28.77
N ASN A 226 -9.47 -37.22 28.67
CA ASN A 226 -8.38 -37.69 29.49
C ASN A 226 -8.62 -37.45 31.00
N THR A 227 -9.10 -36.22 31.32
CA THR A 227 -9.47 -35.87 32.70
C THR A 227 -10.62 -36.73 33.22
N THR A 228 -11.65 -36.98 32.38
CA THR A 228 -12.80 -37.79 32.76
C THR A 228 -12.40 -39.23 32.97
N LEU A 229 -11.57 -39.80 32.12
CA LEU A 229 -11.05 -41.17 32.27
C LEU A 229 -10.19 -41.29 33.53
N SER A 230 -9.30 -40.35 33.79
CA SER A 230 -8.48 -40.33 35.00
C SER A 230 -9.34 -40.29 36.27
N ASN A 231 -10.37 -39.44 36.30
CA ASN A 231 -11.30 -39.38 37.42
C ASN A 231 -12.10 -40.67 37.62
N GLN A 232 -12.49 -41.35 36.53
CA GLN A 232 -13.19 -42.63 36.61
C GLN A 232 -12.26 -43.72 37.12
N MET A 233 -11.00 -43.74 36.71
CA MET A 233 -10.04 -44.70 37.22
C MET A 233 -9.74 -44.49 38.70
N ALA A 234 -9.58 -43.27 39.16
CA ALA A 234 -9.40 -42.96 40.58
C ALA A 234 -10.61 -43.43 41.41
N ARG A 235 -11.83 -43.13 40.97
CA ARG A 235 -13.04 -43.61 41.64
C ARG A 235 -13.19 -45.12 41.66
N LYS A 236 -12.74 -45.83 40.61
CA LYS A 236 -12.68 -47.29 40.61
C LYS A 236 -11.74 -47.84 41.66
N GLN A 237 -10.55 -47.22 41.81
CA GLN A 237 -9.58 -47.61 42.85
C GLN A 237 -10.15 -47.35 44.25
N GLU A 238 -10.72 -46.18 44.51
CA GLU A 238 -11.37 -45.87 45.80
C GLU A 238 -12.50 -46.87 46.13
N ASN A 239 -13.36 -47.14 45.16
CA ASN A 239 -14.43 -48.12 45.34
C ASN A 239 -13.91 -49.55 45.59
N SER A 240 -12.78 -49.92 44.99
CA SER A 240 -12.14 -51.23 45.22
C SER A 240 -11.59 -51.33 46.63
N VAL A 241 -10.94 -50.23 47.12
CA VAL A 241 -10.45 -50.19 48.51
C VAL A 241 -11.61 -50.23 49.51
N LEU A 242 -12.71 -49.46 49.28
CA LEU A 242 -13.91 -49.45 50.14
C LEU A 242 -14.56 -50.84 50.20
N ARG A 243 -14.62 -51.57 49.10
CA ARG A 243 -15.12 -52.94 49.07
C ARG A 243 -14.23 -53.93 49.85
N SER A 244 -12.90 -53.75 49.82
CA SER A 244 -11.96 -54.62 50.54
C SER A 244 -12.04 -54.48 52.06
N ILE A 245 -12.52 -53.33 52.56
CA ILE A 245 -12.77 -53.08 54.01
C ILE A 245 -14.23 -53.34 54.42
N GLY A 246 -15.02 -54.01 53.58
CA GLY A 246 -16.36 -54.51 53.96
C GLY A 246 -17.51 -53.53 53.86
N LEU A 247 -17.34 -52.37 53.22
CA LEU A 247 -18.43 -51.45 52.88
C LEU A 247 -19.21 -51.99 51.68
N THR A 248 -20.38 -52.56 51.93
CA THR A 248 -21.34 -52.95 50.87
C THR A 248 -22.17 -51.75 50.45
N GLN A 249 -22.32 -51.59 49.11
CA GLN A 249 -23.34 -50.66 48.60
C GLN A 249 -24.75 -51.10 49.05
N LYS A 250 -25.50 -50.15 49.67
CA LYS A 250 -26.92 -50.23 49.80
C LYS A 250 -27.58 -49.75 48.52
#